data_22dcc9720f23075e0eb48ef3bbdc66ee
#
_entry.id   22dcc9720f23075e0eb48ef3bbdc66ee
#
_cell.length_a   1.000
_cell.length_b   1.000
_cell.length_c   1.000
_cell.angle_alpha   90.00
_cell.angle_beta   90.00
_cell.angle_gamma   90.00
#
_symmetry.space_group_name_H-M   'P 1'
#
loop_
_entity.id
_entity.type
_entity.pdbx_description
1 polymer ?
#
loop_
_entity_poly.entity_id
_entity_poly.type
_entity_poly.pdbx_seq_one_letter_code
_entity_poly.pdbx_strand_id
1 'polypeptide(L)'
;VDAVVLSAYALVGGPSRSYAAEVLEAARRRELPVFADLGAGAGRAAGKELLKHLRGVGWLLMNEGELKALTGASSISQGVARLRQEGFQHLAVKVGAMGSIVVTPEGEELIEPFPVEDIVDSTGAGDAYTAAFAHAILEGLSPVEAGRLANLAGALAATAIGAQGRLVTLEDLKVAAG
;
A
#
# COMPACT_ATOMS: atom_id res chain seq x y z
N VAL A 1 5.93 18.61 6.80
CA VAL A 1 5.53 17.37 6.10
C VAL A 1 4.03 17.28 6.12
N ASP A 2 3.45 16.75 5.06
CA ASP A 2 2.00 16.72 4.83
C ASP A 2 1.41 15.32 5.08
N ALA A 3 2.27 14.29 5.08
CA ALA A 3 1.89 12.91 5.35
C ALA A 3 3.10 12.08 5.78
N VAL A 4 2.82 10.84 6.20
CA VAL A 4 3.84 9.81 6.48
C VAL A 4 3.55 8.59 5.60
N VAL A 5 4.55 8.16 4.84
CA VAL A 5 4.56 6.86 4.18
C VAL A 5 5.53 5.95 4.94
N LEU A 6 5.04 4.86 5.50
CA LEU A 6 5.79 3.98 6.37
C LEU A 6 5.83 2.56 5.81
N SER A 7 7.04 1.98 5.66
CA SER A 7 7.15 0.54 5.54
C SER A 7 6.91 -0.11 6.91
N ALA A 8 5.88 -0.93 7.03
CA ALA A 8 5.55 -1.63 8.27
C ALA A 8 6.64 -2.62 8.70
N TYR A 9 7.56 -2.98 7.80
CA TYR A 9 8.75 -3.76 8.15
C TYR A 9 9.60 -3.08 9.23
N ALA A 10 9.64 -1.73 9.26
CA ALA A 10 10.36 -0.98 10.31
C ALA A 10 9.80 -1.23 11.72
N LEU A 11 8.56 -1.74 11.84
CA LEU A 11 7.92 -2.06 13.13
C LEU A 11 8.18 -3.50 13.60
N VAL A 12 8.80 -4.35 12.77
CA VAL A 12 8.96 -5.79 13.07
C VAL A 12 9.95 -6.04 14.22
N GLY A 13 11.01 -5.23 14.32
CA GLY A 13 12.00 -5.40 15.38
C GLY A 13 13.23 -4.53 15.23
N GLY A 14 14.19 -4.71 16.15
CA GLY A 14 15.45 -3.96 16.16
C GLY A 14 15.32 -2.48 16.49
N PRO A 15 16.38 -1.67 16.30
CA PRO A 15 16.39 -0.23 16.61
C PRO A 15 15.37 0.57 15.78
N SER A 16 15.01 0.11 14.59
CA SER A 16 14.04 0.77 13.71
C SER A 16 12.63 0.79 14.30
N ARG A 17 12.27 -0.21 15.14
CA ARG A 17 10.93 -0.32 15.71
C ARG A 17 10.57 0.85 16.62
N SER A 18 11.45 1.23 17.54
CA SER A 18 11.21 2.37 18.44
C SER A 18 11.09 3.66 17.66
N TYR A 19 11.96 3.86 16.68
CA TYR A 19 11.93 5.04 15.82
C TYR A 19 10.65 5.12 14.99
N ALA A 20 10.24 4.03 14.35
CA ALA A 20 8.99 3.98 13.59
C ALA A 20 7.76 4.22 14.47
N ALA A 21 7.76 3.69 15.71
CA ALA A 21 6.68 3.92 16.66
C ALA A 21 6.61 5.42 17.08
N GLU A 22 7.75 6.07 17.31
CA GLU A 22 7.82 7.51 17.59
C GLU A 22 7.31 8.36 16.43
N VAL A 23 7.64 7.99 15.18
CA VAL A 23 7.13 8.65 13.97
C VAL A 23 5.61 8.53 13.88
N LEU A 24 5.05 7.34 14.11
CA LEU A 24 3.60 7.14 14.11
C LEU A 24 2.91 7.95 15.21
N GLU A 25 3.49 7.99 16.39
CA GLU A 25 2.95 8.79 17.49
C GLU A 25 3.02 10.30 17.19
N ALA A 26 4.10 10.77 16.57
CA ALA A 26 4.22 12.16 16.13
C ALA A 26 3.21 12.50 15.03
N ALA A 27 2.96 11.58 14.10
CA ALA A 27 1.96 11.73 13.06
C ALA A 27 0.54 11.85 13.65
N ARG A 28 0.19 10.97 14.61
CA ARG A 28 -1.10 11.03 15.32
C ARG A 28 -1.30 12.37 16.04
N ARG A 29 -0.28 12.85 16.80
CA ARG A 29 -0.37 14.15 17.50
C ARG A 29 -0.56 15.34 16.57
N ARG A 30 -0.13 15.21 15.32
CA ARG A 30 -0.22 16.27 14.30
C ARG A 30 -1.36 16.03 13.30
N GLU A 31 -2.16 15.00 13.52
CA GLU A 31 -3.26 14.59 12.64
C GLU A 31 -2.83 14.41 11.18
N LEU A 32 -1.57 13.97 10.97
CA LEU A 32 -1.04 13.72 9.65
C LEU A 32 -1.58 12.39 9.10
N PRO A 33 -1.98 12.33 7.82
CA PRO A 33 -2.34 11.08 7.18
C PRO A 33 -1.14 10.14 7.13
N VAL A 34 -1.39 8.86 7.45
CA VAL A 34 -0.37 7.80 7.45
C VAL A 34 -0.77 6.74 6.45
N PHE A 35 0.13 6.45 5.52
CA PHE A 35 0.04 5.34 4.57
C PHE A 35 1.06 4.29 4.99
N ALA A 36 0.59 3.13 5.45
CA ALA A 36 1.47 2.05 5.87
C ALA A 36 1.48 0.95 4.81
N ASP A 37 2.63 0.72 4.17
CA ASP A 37 2.83 -0.45 3.29
C ASP A 37 3.37 -1.61 4.13
N LEU A 38 2.73 -2.76 4.04
CA LEU A 38 3.08 -3.91 4.87
C LEU A 38 4.47 -4.45 4.54
N GLY A 39 4.84 -4.49 3.27
CA GLY A 39 6.14 -4.97 2.80
C GLY A 39 6.35 -6.46 3.00
N ALA A 40 7.28 -7.02 2.21
CA ALA A 40 7.55 -8.45 2.22
C ALA A 40 8.05 -8.93 3.59
N GLY A 41 7.35 -9.89 4.18
CA GLY A 41 7.78 -10.57 5.42
C GLY A 41 7.28 -9.95 6.72
N ALA A 42 6.83 -8.69 6.76
CA ALA A 42 6.38 -8.04 7.99
C ALA A 42 5.19 -8.80 8.64
N GLY A 43 4.20 -9.19 7.85
CA GLY A 43 3.05 -9.96 8.33
C GLY A 43 3.41 -11.32 8.91
N ARG A 44 4.40 -12.03 8.32
CA ARG A 44 4.89 -13.31 8.84
C ARG A 44 5.70 -13.15 10.12
N ALA A 45 6.52 -12.10 10.19
CA ALA A 45 7.44 -11.91 11.30
C ALA A 45 6.76 -11.42 12.58
N ALA A 46 5.74 -10.55 12.46
CA ALA A 46 5.14 -9.91 13.62
C ALA A 46 3.63 -10.21 13.80
N GLY A 47 2.95 -10.78 12.80
CA GLY A 47 1.57 -11.23 12.90
C GLY A 47 0.63 -10.17 13.50
N LYS A 48 -0.24 -10.60 14.43
CA LYS A 48 -1.22 -9.72 15.09
C LYS A 48 -0.58 -8.60 15.94
N GLU A 49 0.66 -8.76 16.38
CA GLU A 49 1.34 -7.69 17.14
C GLU A 49 1.58 -6.46 16.27
N LEU A 50 1.88 -6.67 14.98
CA LEU A 50 2.05 -5.59 14.02
C LEU A 50 0.77 -4.75 13.89
N LEU A 51 -0.40 -5.38 13.89
CA LEU A 51 -1.69 -4.68 13.81
C LEU A 51 -1.90 -3.68 14.94
N LYS A 52 -1.41 -3.98 16.15
CA LYS A 52 -1.52 -3.06 17.29
C LYS A 52 -0.75 -1.76 17.03
N HIS A 53 0.43 -1.85 16.43
CA HIS A 53 1.23 -0.67 16.09
C HIS A 53 0.63 0.14 14.96
N LEU A 54 -0.04 -0.54 14.01
CA LEU A 54 -0.65 0.07 12.84
C LEU A 54 -2.06 0.66 13.10
N ARG A 55 -2.64 0.48 14.30
CA ARG A 55 -3.94 1.08 14.61
C ARG A 55 -3.92 2.59 14.41
N GLY A 56 -4.93 3.09 13.70
CA GLY A 56 -5.10 4.52 13.42
C GLY A 56 -4.28 5.04 12.24
N VAL A 57 -3.64 4.17 11.44
CA VAL A 57 -3.13 4.58 10.12
C VAL A 57 -4.31 4.90 9.20
N GLY A 58 -4.14 5.90 8.34
CA GLY A 58 -5.18 6.31 7.39
C GLY A 58 -5.44 5.23 6.34
N TRP A 59 -4.36 4.66 5.77
CA TRP A 59 -4.42 3.60 4.76
C TRP A 59 -3.43 2.49 5.08
N LEU A 60 -3.87 1.25 4.93
CA LEU A 60 -3.00 0.07 5.02
C LEU A 60 -2.91 -0.58 3.64
N LEU A 61 -1.70 -0.60 3.08
CA LEU A 61 -1.42 -1.11 1.74
C LEU A 61 -0.64 -2.43 1.85
N MET A 62 -0.96 -3.40 0.99
CA MET A 62 -0.33 -4.71 1.00
C MET A 62 -0.59 -5.46 -0.31
N ASN A 63 0.13 -6.54 -0.55
CA ASN A 63 -0.25 -7.49 -1.58
C ASN A 63 -1.11 -8.63 -0.99
N GLU A 64 -1.69 -9.46 -1.88
CA GLU A 64 -2.54 -10.59 -1.48
C GLU A 64 -1.82 -11.57 -0.53
N GLY A 65 -0.55 -11.88 -0.82
CA GLY A 65 0.27 -12.78 0.01
C GLY A 65 0.51 -12.23 1.41
N GLU A 66 0.76 -10.94 1.51
CA GLU A 66 0.95 -10.22 2.78
C GLU A 66 -0.35 -10.16 3.58
N LEU A 67 -1.49 -9.89 2.93
CA LEU A 67 -2.81 -9.94 3.56
C LEU A 67 -3.08 -11.32 4.18
N LYS A 68 -2.87 -12.38 3.41
CA LYS A 68 -3.07 -13.75 3.88
C LYS A 68 -2.11 -14.10 5.02
N ALA A 69 -0.85 -13.72 4.92
CA ALA A 69 0.16 -13.97 5.95
C ALA A 69 -0.16 -13.23 7.27
N LEU A 70 -0.60 -11.97 7.18
CA LEU A 70 -0.93 -11.15 8.34
C LEU A 70 -2.19 -11.64 9.05
N THR A 71 -3.21 -12.00 8.28
CA THR A 71 -4.53 -12.34 8.82
C THR A 71 -4.74 -13.83 9.06
N GLY A 72 -3.93 -14.71 8.44
CA GLY A 72 -4.15 -16.16 8.41
C GLY A 72 -5.38 -16.54 7.55
N ALA A 73 -5.81 -15.65 6.64
CA ALA A 73 -6.95 -15.91 5.75
C ALA A 73 -6.56 -16.76 4.55
N SER A 74 -7.52 -17.49 3.99
CA SER A 74 -7.34 -18.29 2.77
C SER A 74 -7.73 -17.52 1.50
N SER A 75 -8.49 -16.42 1.62
CA SER A 75 -8.92 -15.57 0.52
C SER A 75 -8.76 -14.08 0.86
N ILE A 76 -8.76 -13.22 -0.16
CA ILE A 76 -8.71 -11.76 0.00
C ILE A 76 -9.93 -11.28 0.80
N SER A 77 -11.12 -11.68 0.41
CA SER A 77 -12.37 -11.29 1.08
C SER A 77 -12.36 -11.65 2.58
N GLN A 78 -11.89 -12.86 2.92
CA GLN A 78 -11.75 -13.26 4.33
C GLN A 78 -10.70 -12.40 5.06
N GLY A 79 -9.58 -12.07 4.41
CA GLY A 79 -8.53 -11.22 4.96
C GLY A 79 -9.02 -9.80 5.23
N VAL A 80 -9.71 -9.21 4.26
CA VAL A 80 -10.34 -7.89 4.39
C VAL A 80 -11.34 -7.87 5.54
N ALA A 81 -12.21 -8.88 5.63
CA ALA A 81 -13.19 -8.97 6.72
C ALA A 81 -12.52 -9.02 8.10
N ARG A 82 -11.39 -9.76 8.25
CA ARG A 82 -10.61 -9.80 9.49
C ARG A 82 -9.97 -8.46 9.83
N LEU A 83 -9.42 -7.75 8.85
CA LEU A 83 -8.84 -6.42 9.08
C LEU A 83 -9.91 -5.38 9.45
N ARG A 84 -11.09 -5.46 8.84
CA ARG A 84 -12.23 -4.61 9.23
C ARG A 84 -12.65 -4.84 10.69
N GLN A 85 -12.66 -6.09 11.16
CA GLN A 85 -12.92 -6.44 12.56
C GLN A 85 -11.85 -5.89 13.53
N GLU A 86 -10.60 -5.74 13.07
CA GLU A 86 -9.51 -5.11 13.82
C GLU A 86 -9.54 -3.55 13.74
N GLY A 87 -10.50 -2.98 13.01
CA GLY A 87 -10.70 -1.53 12.90
C GLY A 87 -10.07 -0.85 11.67
N PHE A 88 -9.49 -1.61 10.74
CA PHE A 88 -8.93 -1.06 9.51
C PHE A 88 -10.03 -0.91 8.45
N GLN A 89 -10.40 0.31 8.14
CA GLN A 89 -11.49 0.62 7.21
C GLN A 89 -11.00 0.98 5.80
N HIS A 90 -9.76 1.43 5.64
CA HIS A 90 -9.19 1.83 4.36
C HIS A 90 -7.99 0.95 4.04
N LEU A 91 -8.15 0.12 2.98
CA LEU A 91 -7.12 -0.82 2.54
C LEU A 91 -6.91 -0.68 1.04
N ALA A 92 -5.66 -0.94 0.59
CA ALA A 92 -5.36 -1.15 -0.82
C ALA A 92 -4.61 -2.48 -0.95
N VAL A 93 -5.23 -3.45 -1.61
CA VAL A 93 -4.70 -4.80 -1.78
C VAL A 93 -4.24 -4.99 -3.23
N LYS A 94 -2.93 -5.06 -3.43
CA LYS A 94 -2.28 -5.29 -4.73
C LYS A 94 -2.45 -6.76 -5.13
N VAL A 95 -3.05 -7.05 -6.30
CA VAL A 95 -3.33 -8.41 -6.78
C VAL A 95 -2.57 -8.73 -8.08
N GLY A 96 -1.41 -8.14 -8.25
CA GLY A 96 -0.49 -8.39 -9.36
C GLY A 96 -1.12 -8.05 -10.71
N ALA A 97 -1.11 -9.00 -11.65
CA ALA A 97 -1.66 -8.80 -12.99
C ALA A 97 -3.17 -8.54 -13.03
N MET A 98 -3.88 -8.70 -11.92
CA MET A 98 -5.31 -8.39 -11.80
C MET A 98 -5.57 -6.97 -11.26
N GLY A 99 -4.53 -6.16 -11.07
CA GLY A 99 -4.67 -4.80 -10.57
C GLY A 99 -4.67 -4.71 -9.04
N SER A 100 -5.67 -4.06 -8.46
CA SER A 100 -5.77 -3.88 -7.01
C SER A 100 -7.23 -3.82 -6.53
N ILE A 101 -7.44 -4.09 -5.26
CA ILE A 101 -8.74 -3.92 -4.59
C ILE A 101 -8.59 -2.77 -3.61
N VAL A 102 -9.41 -1.75 -3.77
CA VAL A 102 -9.52 -0.62 -2.85
C VAL A 102 -10.72 -0.85 -1.94
N VAL A 103 -10.50 -0.75 -0.64
CA VAL A 103 -11.50 -0.98 0.40
C VAL A 103 -11.71 0.30 1.19
N THR A 104 -12.96 0.70 1.33
CA THR A 104 -13.39 1.85 2.12
C THR A 104 -14.59 1.46 2.99
N PRO A 105 -15.06 2.32 3.91
CA PRO A 105 -16.30 2.05 4.66
C PRO A 105 -17.51 1.80 3.74
N GLU A 106 -17.52 2.40 2.54
CA GLU A 106 -18.63 2.32 1.58
C GLU A 106 -18.63 0.99 0.81
N GLY A 107 -17.48 0.32 0.69
CA GLY A 107 -17.39 -0.96 -0.03
C GLY A 107 -15.99 -1.38 -0.44
N GLU A 108 -15.96 -2.31 -1.38
CA GLU A 108 -14.76 -2.86 -1.99
C GLU A 108 -14.88 -2.70 -3.51
N GLU A 109 -13.84 -2.14 -4.14
CA GLU A 109 -13.81 -1.91 -5.58
C GLU A 109 -12.57 -2.58 -6.18
N LEU A 110 -12.78 -3.41 -7.19
CA LEU A 110 -11.69 -3.96 -8.01
C LEU A 110 -11.27 -2.90 -9.03
N ILE A 111 -10.03 -2.49 -8.97
CA ILE A 111 -9.40 -1.56 -9.91
C ILE A 111 -8.59 -2.38 -10.90
N GLU A 112 -8.98 -2.33 -12.16
CA GLU A 112 -8.30 -3.07 -13.21
C GLU A 112 -6.83 -2.67 -13.35
N PRO A 113 -5.97 -3.60 -13.80
CA PRO A 113 -4.56 -3.32 -14.04
C PRO A 113 -4.40 -2.32 -15.18
N PHE A 114 -3.33 -1.53 -15.14
CA PHE A 114 -2.93 -0.74 -16.28
C PHE A 114 -2.18 -1.63 -17.29
N PRO A 115 -2.57 -1.65 -18.57
CA PRO A 115 -1.90 -2.48 -19.57
C PRO A 115 -0.52 -1.92 -19.89
N VAL A 116 0.48 -2.79 -19.87
CA VAL A 116 1.85 -2.54 -20.36
C VAL A 116 2.25 -3.67 -21.30
N GLU A 117 3.12 -3.39 -22.26
CA GLU A 117 3.52 -4.38 -23.26
C GLU A 117 4.34 -5.51 -22.65
N ASP A 118 5.35 -5.17 -21.84
CA ASP A 118 6.26 -6.12 -21.23
C ASP A 118 6.45 -5.87 -19.72
N ILE A 119 6.21 -6.91 -18.93
CA ILE A 119 6.64 -6.96 -17.53
C ILE A 119 8.01 -7.62 -17.47
N VAL A 120 9.01 -6.85 -17.05
CA VAL A 120 10.43 -7.29 -16.98
C VAL A 120 10.79 -7.73 -15.57
N ASP A 121 10.50 -6.90 -14.57
CA ASP A 121 10.79 -7.18 -13.16
C ASP A 121 9.81 -6.43 -12.26
N SER A 122 9.09 -7.15 -11.42
CA SER A 122 8.12 -6.55 -10.50
C SER A 122 8.73 -5.96 -9.22
N THR A 123 10.05 -6.00 -9.08
CA THR A 123 10.76 -5.42 -7.93
C THR A 123 10.55 -3.91 -7.89
N GLY A 124 10.07 -3.38 -6.77
CA GLY A 124 9.76 -1.94 -6.63
C GLY A 124 8.38 -1.51 -7.15
N ALA A 125 7.67 -2.36 -7.90
CA ALA A 125 6.31 -2.02 -8.38
C ALA A 125 5.34 -1.72 -7.23
N GLY A 126 5.46 -2.44 -6.12
CA GLY A 126 4.68 -2.20 -4.91
C GLY A 126 4.97 -0.84 -4.26
N ASP A 127 6.23 -0.43 -4.25
CA ASP A 127 6.64 0.87 -3.69
C ASP A 127 6.15 2.02 -4.59
N ALA A 128 6.26 1.87 -5.92
CA ALA A 128 5.72 2.82 -6.88
C ALA A 128 4.20 2.96 -6.75
N TYR A 129 3.49 1.82 -6.62
CA TYR A 129 2.06 1.80 -6.32
C TYR A 129 1.74 2.61 -5.06
N THR A 130 2.42 2.31 -3.95
CA THR A 130 2.18 2.96 -2.66
C THR A 130 2.43 4.46 -2.71
N ALA A 131 3.51 4.89 -3.37
CA ALA A 131 3.85 6.30 -3.54
C ALA A 131 2.78 7.05 -4.36
N ALA A 132 2.35 6.48 -5.50
CA ALA A 132 1.34 7.08 -6.36
C ALA A 132 -0.04 7.11 -5.69
N PHE A 133 -0.42 6.05 -4.97
CA PHE A 133 -1.67 6.00 -4.19
C PHE A 133 -1.71 7.09 -3.12
N ALA A 134 -0.63 7.20 -2.33
CA ALA A 134 -0.54 8.22 -1.28
C ALA A 134 -0.61 9.63 -1.87
N HIS A 135 0.14 9.89 -2.95
CA HIS A 135 0.09 11.18 -3.65
C HIS A 135 -1.32 11.51 -4.12
N ALA A 136 -2.01 10.58 -4.81
CA ALA A 136 -3.35 10.80 -5.33
C ALA A 136 -4.37 11.12 -4.22
N ILE A 137 -4.33 10.40 -3.10
CA ILE A 137 -5.20 10.68 -1.94
C ILE A 137 -4.91 12.07 -1.37
N LEU A 138 -3.64 12.48 -1.28
CA LEU A 138 -3.24 13.80 -0.77
C LEU A 138 -3.67 14.94 -1.71
N GLU A 139 -3.70 14.70 -3.02
CA GLU A 139 -4.25 15.63 -4.02
C GLU A 139 -5.79 15.67 -4.04
N GLY A 140 -6.46 14.87 -3.20
CA GLY A 140 -7.92 14.86 -3.07
C GLY A 140 -8.65 14.00 -4.10
N LEU A 141 -7.95 13.11 -4.82
CA LEU A 141 -8.59 12.15 -5.71
C LEU A 141 -9.40 11.14 -4.89
N SER A 142 -10.46 10.60 -5.50
CA SER A 142 -11.21 9.50 -4.89
C SER A 142 -10.32 8.26 -4.72
N PRO A 143 -10.63 7.35 -3.77
CA PRO A 143 -9.88 6.11 -3.59
C PRO A 143 -9.79 5.25 -4.85
N VAL A 144 -10.81 5.26 -5.68
CA VAL A 144 -10.85 4.54 -6.97
C VAL A 144 -9.87 5.16 -7.97
N GLU A 145 -9.84 6.47 -8.10
CA GLU A 145 -8.89 7.19 -8.96
C GLU A 145 -7.46 7.00 -8.46
N ALA A 146 -7.26 7.05 -7.15
CA ALA A 146 -5.96 6.77 -6.54
C ALA A 146 -5.48 5.34 -6.85
N GLY A 147 -6.37 4.36 -6.80
CA GLY A 147 -6.08 2.98 -7.19
C GLY A 147 -5.69 2.84 -8.67
N ARG A 148 -6.36 3.56 -9.57
CA ARG A 148 -6.01 3.58 -11.01
C ARG A 148 -4.63 4.17 -11.25
N LEU A 149 -4.34 5.31 -10.64
CA LEU A 149 -3.03 5.96 -10.75
C LEU A 149 -1.92 5.09 -10.17
N ALA A 150 -2.20 4.43 -9.06
CA ALA A 150 -1.26 3.51 -8.41
C ALA A 150 -1.00 2.24 -9.24
N ASN A 151 -2.03 1.66 -9.87
CA ASN A 151 -1.85 0.53 -10.81
C ASN A 151 -0.98 0.93 -12.01
N LEU A 152 -1.20 2.14 -12.57
CA LEU A 152 -0.36 2.70 -13.62
C LEU A 152 1.10 2.82 -13.16
N ALA A 153 1.36 3.41 -11.99
CA ALA A 153 2.72 3.58 -11.47
C ALA A 153 3.42 2.23 -11.25
N GLY A 154 2.73 1.26 -10.65
CA GLY A 154 3.25 -0.09 -10.45
C GLY A 154 3.56 -0.80 -11.75
N ALA A 155 2.68 -0.69 -12.75
CA ALA A 155 2.87 -1.28 -14.07
C ALA A 155 4.08 -0.66 -14.80
N LEU A 156 4.21 0.67 -14.80
CA LEU A 156 5.36 1.35 -15.39
C LEU A 156 6.68 0.99 -14.70
N ALA A 157 6.71 0.92 -13.37
CA ALA A 157 7.90 0.51 -12.63
C ALA A 157 8.34 -0.91 -13.01
N ALA A 158 7.38 -1.81 -13.27
CA ALA A 158 7.65 -3.20 -13.64
C ALA A 158 8.20 -3.40 -15.07
N THR A 159 8.31 -2.36 -15.90
CA THR A 159 8.86 -2.45 -17.26
C THR A 159 10.40 -2.40 -17.32
N ALA A 160 11.10 -2.30 -16.18
CA ALA A 160 12.57 -2.26 -16.13
C ALA A 160 13.11 -3.15 -15.01
N ILE A 161 14.40 -3.53 -15.11
CA ILE A 161 15.06 -4.42 -14.14
C ILE A 161 15.42 -3.66 -12.87
N GLY A 162 15.05 -4.21 -11.71
CA GLY A 162 15.44 -3.74 -10.39
C GLY A 162 14.52 -2.66 -9.84
N ALA A 163 14.53 -2.49 -8.52
CA ALA A 163 13.62 -1.60 -7.78
C ALA A 163 13.66 -0.11 -8.20
N GLN A 164 14.73 0.31 -8.86
CA GLN A 164 14.94 1.67 -9.36
C GLN A 164 15.28 1.70 -10.87
N GLY A 165 15.01 0.60 -11.58
CA GLY A 165 15.25 0.51 -13.01
C GLY A 165 14.45 1.52 -13.82
N ARG A 166 13.24 1.82 -13.37
CA ARG A 166 12.41 2.92 -13.87
C ARG A 166 11.84 3.71 -12.71
N LEU A 167 12.29 4.94 -12.55
CA LEU A 167 11.68 5.89 -11.62
C LEU A 167 10.47 6.53 -12.29
N VAL A 168 9.28 6.23 -11.78
CA VAL A 168 8.03 6.77 -12.29
C VAL A 168 7.85 8.19 -11.77
N THR A 169 7.66 9.14 -12.68
CA THR A 169 7.46 10.56 -12.37
C THR A 169 5.99 10.95 -12.49
N LEU A 170 5.63 12.11 -11.94
CA LEU A 170 4.28 12.67 -12.13
C LEU A 170 3.97 12.98 -13.60
N GLU A 171 4.99 13.28 -14.40
CA GLU A 171 4.82 13.50 -15.84
C GLU A 171 4.47 12.20 -16.56
N ASP A 172 5.15 11.09 -16.24
CA ASP A 172 4.80 9.75 -16.76
C ASP A 172 3.34 9.42 -16.45
N LEU A 173 2.88 9.69 -15.22
CA LEU A 173 1.50 9.41 -14.81
C LEU A 173 0.48 10.28 -15.56
N LYS A 174 0.77 11.55 -15.81
CA LYS A 174 -0.11 12.44 -16.57
C LYS A 174 -0.21 12.04 -18.04
N VAL A 175 0.91 11.72 -18.67
CA VAL A 175 0.95 11.31 -20.09
C VAL A 175 0.21 9.99 -20.31
N ALA A 176 0.35 9.03 -19.41
CA ALA A 176 -0.29 7.73 -19.56
C ALA A 176 -1.77 7.70 -19.14
N ALA A 177 -2.23 8.69 -18.37
CA ALA A 177 -3.63 8.81 -17.93
C ALA A 177 -4.50 9.63 -18.89
N GLY A 178 -3.88 10.38 -19.83
CA GLY A 178 -4.57 11.26 -20.79
C GLY A 178 -4.80 10.67 -22.12
#